data_b752f5dc9d558200e91018959611d7fc
#
_entry.id   b752f5dc9d558200e91018959611d7fc
#
_cell.length_a   1.000
_cell.length_b   1.000
_cell.length_c   1.000
_cell.angle_alpha   90.00
_cell.angle_beta   90.00
_cell.angle_gamma   90.00
#
_symmetry.space_group_name_H-M   'P 1'
#
loop_
_entity.id
_entity.type
_entity.pdbx_description
1 polymer ?
#
loop_
_entity_poly.entity_id
_entity_poly.type
_entity_poly.pdbx_seq_one_letter_code
_entity_poly.pdbx_strand_id
1 'polypeptide(L)'
;MSHENIIAILSILISAIVAVAGIVIAQQSERLRAMREQLSEKKCKAYADAMMIFYSVLKDSQLHRPTDNKAMMQKMIDTKKDIFMYGSDKVFRSFNKWLVVAFDNNNKNQFDAFMEFVLEMRKDIFNYWCPIKK
;
A
#
# COMPACT_ATOMS: atom_id res chain seq x y z
N MET A 1 -32.92 51.06 -1.97
CA MET A 1 -31.92 50.37 -1.17
C MET A 1 -30.74 51.31 -0.95
N SER A 2 -30.37 51.48 0.26
CA SER A 2 -29.18 52.26 0.58
C SER A 2 -27.93 51.43 0.26
N HIS A 3 -26.84 52.09 -0.09
CA HIS A 3 -25.57 51.41 -0.36
C HIS A 3 -25.11 50.52 0.81
N GLU A 4 -25.42 50.90 2.03
CA GLU A 4 -25.11 50.17 3.25
C GLU A 4 -25.80 48.79 3.28
N ASN A 5 -27.08 48.72 2.86
CA ASN A 5 -27.82 47.48 2.82
C ASN A 5 -27.26 46.50 1.76
N ILE A 6 -26.81 47.05 0.63
CA ILE A 6 -26.18 46.22 -0.45
C ILE A 6 -24.88 45.64 0.03
N ILE A 7 -24.04 46.43 0.71
CA ILE A 7 -22.77 45.96 1.27
C ILE A 7 -23.01 44.89 2.34
N ALA A 8 -23.98 45.06 3.21
CA ALA A 8 -24.35 44.07 4.22
C ALA A 8 -24.76 42.74 3.61
N ILE A 9 -25.62 42.77 2.58
CA ILE A 9 -26.09 41.57 1.86
C ILE A 9 -24.91 40.87 1.17
N LEU A 10 -24.07 41.61 0.50
CA LEU A 10 -22.85 41.04 -0.16
C LEU A 10 -21.90 40.40 0.84
N SER A 11 -21.68 41.04 1.99
CA SER A 11 -20.89 40.50 3.09
C SER A 11 -21.39 39.16 3.58
N ILE A 12 -22.72 39.05 3.81
CA ILE A 12 -23.38 37.81 4.25
C ILE A 12 -23.24 36.71 3.19
N LEU A 13 -23.40 37.00 1.92
CA LEU A 13 -23.26 36.05 0.82
C LEU A 13 -21.84 35.54 0.70
N ILE A 14 -20.84 36.42 0.78
CA ILE A 14 -19.43 36.04 0.73
C ILE A 14 -19.07 35.14 1.91
N SER A 15 -19.52 35.49 3.11
CA SER A 15 -19.28 34.68 4.32
C SER A 15 -19.91 33.29 4.22
N ALA A 16 -21.11 33.18 3.67
CA ALA A 16 -21.79 31.91 3.44
C ALA A 16 -21.03 31.05 2.42
N ILE A 17 -20.55 31.63 1.34
CA ILE A 17 -19.76 30.91 0.32
C ILE A 17 -18.45 30.39 0.91
N VAL A 18 -17.72 31.20 1.67
CA VAL A 18 -16.48 30.81 2.34
C VAL A 18 -16.72 29.67 3.34
N ALA A 19 -17.79 29.74 4.12
CA ALA A 19 -18.15 28.70 5.08
C ALA A 19 -18.44 27.35 4.38
N VAL A 20 -19.23 27.36 3.31
CA VAL A 20 -19.54 26.16 2.51
C VAL A 20 -18.28 25.58 1.87
N ALA A 21 -17.42 26.43 1.29
CA ALA A 21 -16.16 26.01 0.69
C ALA A 21 -15.24 25.36 1.74
N GLY A 22 -15.16 25.93 2.94
CA GLY A 22 -14.38 25.35 4.05
C GLY A 22 -14.87 23.97 4.47
N ILE A 23 -16.19 23.77 4.56
CA ILE A 23 -16.80 22.48 4.90
C ILE A 23 -16.49 21.43 3.81
N VAL A 24 -16.63 21.79 2.54
CA VAL A 24 -16.37 20.88 1.42
C VAL A 24 -14.89 20.44 1.41
N ILE A 25 -13.97 21.39 1.58
CA ILE A 25 -12.52 21.10 1.64
C ILE A 25 -12.20 20.17 2.82
N ALA A 26 -12.76 20.43 4.00
CA ALA A 26 -12.57 19.59 5.18
C ALA A 26 -13.09 18.16 4.95
N GLN A 27 -14.26 18.00 4.37
CA GLN A 27 -14.82 16.67 4.05
C GLN A 27 -13.98 15.91 3.03
N GLN A 28 -13.48 16.56 1.99
CA GLN A 28 -12.58 15.96 1.01
C GLN A 28 -11.26 15.51 1.65
N SER A 29 -10.70 16.34 2.52
CA SER A 29 -9.48 16.02 3.26
C SER A 29 -9.67 14.78 4.16
N GLU A 30 -10.78 14.69 4.88
CA GLU A 30 -11.10 13.52 5.71
C GLU A 30 -11.31 12.26 4.89
N ARG A 31 -12.01 12.35 3.76
CA ARG A 31 -12.17 11.21 2.84
C ARG A 31 -10.85 10.70 2.30
N LEU A 32 -9.98 11.60 1.86
CA LEU A 32 -8.64 11.23 1.39
C LEU A 32 -7.81 10.58 2.48
N ARG A 33 -7.89 11.09 3.69
CA ARG A 33 -7.21 10.51 4.86
C ARG A 33 -7.73 9.11 5.16
N ALA A 34 -9.05 8.91 5.20
CA ALA A 34 -9.66 7.62 5.42
C ALA A 34 -9.28 6.61 4.33
N MET A 35 -9.29 7.03 3.06
CA MET A 35 -8.84 6.18 1.94
C MET A 35 -7.37 5.80 2.05
N ARG A 36 -6.50 6.72 2.43
CA ARG A 36 -5.08 6.45 2.66
C ARG A 36 -4.86 5.45 3.79
N GLU A 37 -5.60 5.59 4.90
CA GLU A 37 -5.52 4.65 6.02
C GLU A 37 -5.95 3.24 5.61
N GLN A 38 -7.06 3.11 4.87
CA GLN A 38 -7.53 1.83 4.35
C GLN A 38 -6.54 1.20 3.37
N LEU A 39 -5.99 1.97 2.45
CA LEU A 39 -4.99 1.50 1.49
C LEU A 39 -3.71 1.08 2.18
N SER A 40 -3.28 1.82 3.19
CA SER A 40 -2.11 1.51 4.01
C SER A 40 -2.29 0.18 4.75
N GLU A 41 -3.44 -0.04 5.36
CA GLU A 41 -3.77 -1.27 6.07
C GLU A 41 -3.75 -2.48 5.12
N LYS A 42 -4.39 -2.37 3.95
CA LYS A 42 -4.39 -3.42 2.92
C LYS A 42 -3.00 -3.68 2.35
N LYS A 43 -2.21 -2.63 2.14
CA LYS A 43 -0.81 -2.74 1.71
C LYS A 43 0.03 -3.49 2.74
N CYS A 44 -0.04 -3.12 4.00
CA CYS A 44 0.68 -3.78 5.08
C CYS A 44 0.28 -5.25 5.21
N LYS A 45 -1.02 -5.56 5.05
CA LYS A 45 -1.51 -6.94 5.05
C LYS A 45 -0.94 -7.75 3.90
N ALA A 46 -0.93 -7.20 2.68
CA ALA A 46 -0.36 -7.85 1.50
C ALA A 46 1.13 -8.17 1.70
N TYR A 47 1.88 -7.23 2.25
CA TYR A 47 3.30 -7.42 2.53
C TYR A 47 3.55 -8.44 3.65
N ALA A 48 2.74 -8.43 4.69
CA ALA A 48 2.80 -9.43 5.75
C ALA A 48 2.49 -10.83 5.21
N ASP A 49 1.49 -10.97 4.35
CA ASP A 49 1.13 -12.25 3.72
C ASP A 49 2.29 -12.79 2.87
N ALA A 50 2.99 -11.92 2.13
CA ALA A 50 4.18 -12.30 1.37
C ALA A 50 5.32 -12.81 2.26
N MET A 51 5.55 -12.15 3.39
CA MET A 51 6.53 -12.58 4.39
C MET A 51 6.17 -13.92 5.02
N MET A 52 4.88 -14.15 5.27
CA MET A 52 4.39 -15.41 5.83
C MET A 52 4.58 -16.59 4.87
N ILE A 53 4.43 -16.39 3.57
CA ILE A 53 4.72 -17.42 2.57
C ILE A 53 6.18 -17.85 2.66
N PHE A 54 7.10 -16.89 2.67
CA PHE A 54 8.52 -17.18 2.80
C PHE A 54 8.86 -17.90 4.11
N TYR A 55 8.30 -17.43 5.22
CA TYR A 55 8.48 -18.07 6.52
C TYR A 55 7.99 -19.51 6.52
N SER A 56 6.84 -19.78 5.90
CA SER A 56 6.29 -21.13 5.78
C SER A 56 7.22 -22.06 4.98
N VAL A 57 7.79 -21.57 3.88
CA VAL A 57 8.75 -22.32 3.07
C VAL A 57 10.00 -22.65 3.86
N LEU A 58 10.56 -21.67 4.58
CA LEU A 58 11.73 -21.88 5.45
C LEU A 58 11.46 -22.90 6.54
N LYS A 59 10.31 -22.79 7.20
CA LYS A 59 9.91 -23.70 8.28
C LYS A 59 9.76 -25.12 7.77
N ASP A 60 9.10 -25.32 6.64
CA ASP A 60 8.95 -26.64 6.02
C ASP A 60 10.31 -27.23 5.62
N SER A 61 11.20 -26.41 5.09
CA SER A 61 12.56 -26.81 4.75
C SER A 61 13.37 -27.24 5.99
N GLN A 62 13.30 -26.48 7.07
CA GLN A 62 14.01 -26.79 8.33
C GLN A 62 13.47 -28.06 9.01
N LEU A 63 12.17 -28.30 8.95
CA LEU A 63 11.51 -29.46 9.55
C LEU A 63 11.48 -30.69 8.61
N HIS A 64 12.08 -30.59 7.42
CA HIS A 64 12.04 -31.63 6.37
C HIS A 64 10.61 -32.10 6.03
N ARG A 65 9.64 -31.19 6.15
CA ARG A 65 8.26 -31.48 5.76
C ARG A 65 8.07 -31.21 4.28
N PRO A 66 7.26 -32.05 3.58
CA PRO A 66 6.89 -31.74 2.22
C PRO A 66 6.00 -30.50 2.19
N THR A 67 6.36 -29.52 1.37
CA THR A 67 5.54 -28.35 1.11
C THR A 67 4.34 -28.76 0.24
N ASP A 68 3.13 -28.40 0.65
CA ASP A 68 1.95 -28.53 -0.20
C ASP A 68 2.04 -27.49 -1.33
N ASN A 69 2.55 -27.92 -2.47
CA ASN A 69 2.78 -27.07 -3.64
C ASN A 69 1.50 -26.40 -4.16
N LYS A 70 0.37 -27.08 -4.08
CA LYS A 70 -0.92 -26.57 -4.55
C LYS A 70 -1.44 -25.44 -3.68
N ALA A 71 -1.44 -25.63 -2.36
CA ALA A 71 -1.84 -24.60 -1.40
C ALA A 71 -0.88 -23.42 -1.43
N MET A 72 0.42 -23.67 -1.57
CA MET A 72 1.44 -22.65 -1.70
C MET A 72 1.26 -21.81 -2.96
N MET A 73 1.01 -22.45 -4.09
CA MET A 73 0.76 -21.76 -5.36
C MET A 73 -0.47 -20.88 -5.28
N GLN A 74 -1.55 -21.33 -4.66
CA GLN A 74 -2.75 -20.52 -4.46
C GLN A 74 -2.48 -19.28 -3.60
N LYS A 75 -1.74 -19.44 -2.50
CA LYS A 75 -1.32 -18.32 -1.66
C LYS A 75 -0.43 -17.33 -2.41
N MET A 76 0.49 -17.80 -3.24
CA MET A 76 1.34 -16.94 -4.07
C MET A 76 0.53 -16.14 -5.09
N ILE A 77 -0.47 -16.75 -5.72
CA ILE A 77 -1.36 -16.08 -6.67
C ILE A 77 -2.17 -15.00 -5.96
N ASP A 78 -2.76 -15.30 -4.81
CA ASP A 78 -3.55 -14.35 -4.03
C ASP A 78 -2.70 -13.18 -3.53
N THR A 79 -1.49 -13.47 -3.05
CA THR A 79 -0.55 -12.46 -2.60
C THR A 79 -0.06 -11.58 -3.76
N LYS A 80 0.22 -12.17 -4.91
CA LYS A 80 0.60 -11.43 -6.12
C LYS A 80 -0.49 -10.45 -6.54
N LYS A 81 -1.74 -10.88 -6.49
CA LYS A 81 -2.90 -10.02 -6.76
C LYS A 81 -2.97 -8.85 -5.80
N ASP A 82 -2.81 -9.08 -4.51
CA ASP A 82 -2.87 -8.05 -3.49
C ASP A 82 -1.70 -7.05 -3.62
N ILE A 83 -0.50 -7.52 -3.90
CA ILE A 83 0.66 -6.67 -4.15
C ILE A 83 0.46 -5.85 -5.43
N PHE A 84 -0.11 -6.42 -6.47
CA PHE A 84 -0.45 -5.70 -7.68
C PHE A 84 -1.46 -4.57 -7.42
N MET A 85 -2.47 -4.83 -6.60
CA MET A 85 -3.54 -3.86 -6.32
C MET A 85 -3.09 -2.76 -5.35
N TYR A 86 -2.30 -3.08 -4.34
CA TYR A 86 -2.01 -2.17 -3.23
C TYR A 86 -0.53 -1.80 -3.09
N GLY A 87 0.37 -2.58 -3.65
CA GLY A 87 1.81 -2.33 -3.59
C GLY A 87 2.28 -1.29 -4.60
N SER A 88 3.51 -0.81 -4.41
CA SER A 88 4.17 0.03 -5.40
C SER A 88 4.67 -0.79 -6.60
N ASP A 89 4.91 -0.13 -7.73
CA ASP A 89 5.44 -0.78 -8.93
C ASP A 89 6.80 -1.47 -8.67
N LYS A 90 7.64 -0.84 -7.89
CA LYS A 90 8.96 -1.40 -7.51
C LYS A 90 8.82 -2.67 -6.68
N VAL A 91 7.90 -2.67 -5.72
CA VAL A 91 7.60 -3.84 -4.90
C VAL A 91 7.04 -4.97 -5.75
N PHE A 92 6.11 -4.66 -6.63
CA PHE A 92 5.53 -5.66 -7.54
C PHE A 92 6.57 -6.29 -8.46
N ARG A 93 7.45 -5.48 -9.04
CA ARG A 93 8.54 -5.95 -9.90
C ARG A 93 9.54 -6.82 -9.16
N SER A 94 9.94 -6.43 -7.95
CA SER A 94 10.84 -7.21 -7.12
C SER A 94 10.23 -8.52 -6.66
N PHE A 95 8.92 -8.54 -6.39
CA PHE A 95 8.17 -9.76 -6.09
C PHE A 95 8.15 -10.72 -7.28
N ASN A 96 7.85 -10.23 -8.49
CA ASN A 96 7.89 -11.03 -9.71
C ASN A 96 9.29 -11.61 -9.98
N LYS A 97 10.33 -10.81 -9.80
CA LYS A 97 11.71 -11.24 -9.95
C LYS A 97 12.05 -12.38 -8.98
N TRP A 98 11.65 -12.24 -7.73
CA TRP A 98 11.82 -13.30 -6.73
C TRP A 98 11.05 -14.56 -7.12
N LEU A 99 9.80 -14.47 -7.56
CA LEU A 99 9.02 -15.63 -8.00
C LEU A 99 9.70 -16.38 -9.16
N VAL A 100 10.19 -15.66 -10.17
CA VAL A 100 10.90 -16.25 -11.31
C VAL A 100 12.13 -17.00 -10.84
N VAL A 101 12.93 -16.41 -9.97
CA VAL A 101 14.14 -17.04 -9.41
C VAL A 101 13.79 -18.24 -8.52
N ALA A 102 12.69 -18.15 -7.75
CA ALA A 102 12.23 -19.25 -6.90
C ALA A 102 11.82 -20.49 -7.69
N PHE A 103 11.24 -20.31 -8.88
CA PHE A 103 10.86 -21.42 -9.76
C PHE A 103 12.00 -21.95 -10.62
N ASP A 104 13.08 -21.22 -10.76
CA ASP A 104 14.23 -21.56 -11.60
C ASP A 104 15.34 -22.28 -10.81
N ASN A 105 15.05 -23.15 -9.93
CA ASN A 105 15.96 -24.04 -9.17
C ASN A 105 17.41 -23.52 -8.92
N ASN A 106 17.67 -22.26 -9.17
CA ASN A 106 18.98 -21.64 -9.00
C ASN A 106 19.09 -21.03 -7.60
N ASN A 107 19.44 -21.87 -6.64
CA ASN A 107 19.45 -21.55 -5.22
C ASN A 107 20.29 -20.34 -4.82
N LYS A 108 21.26 -19.95 -5.66
CA LYS A 108 22.20 -18.88 -5.31
C LYS A 108 21.57 -17.49 -5.32
N ASN A 109 20.55 -17.26 -6.17
CA ASN A 109 19.96 -15.95 -6.35
C ASN A 109 18.62 -15.76 -5.62
N GLN A 110 18.06 -16.83 -5.06
CA GLN A 110 16.77 -16.77 -4.36
C GLN A 110 16.80 -15.87 -3.15
N PHE A 111 17.85 -15.99 -2.33
CA PHE A 111 17.97 -15.19 -1.13
C PHE A 111 18.17 -13.69 -1.46
N ASP A 112 19.02 -13.39 -2.43
CA ASP A 112 19.29 -12.03 -2.86
C ASP A 112 18.04 -11.37 -3.45
N ALA A 113 17.28 -12.08 -4.28
CA ALA A 113 16.02 -11.61 -4.85
C ALA A 113 14.97 -11.38 -3.77
N PHE A 114 14.90 -12.25 -2.78
CA PHE A 114 14.01 -12.08 -1.64
C PHE A 114 14.38 -10.87 -0.79
N MET A 115 15.66 -10.67 -0.51
CA MET A 115 16.14 -9.51 0.24
C MET A 115 15.87 -8.20 -0.50
N GLU A 116 16.04 -8.18 -1.81
CA GLU A 116 15.66 -7.02 -2.63
C GLU A 116 14.16 -6.70 -2.49
N PHE A 117 13.32 -7.72 -2.55
CA PHE A 117 11.89 -7.58 -2.34
C PHE A 117 11.55 -7.02 -0.95
N VAL A 118 12.16 -7.53 0.10
CA VAL A 118 11.98 -7.03 1.48
C VAL A 118 12.41 -5.58 1.61
N LEU A 119 13.54 -5.21 1.00
CA LEU A 119 14.03 -3.83 1.03
C LEU A 119 13.10 -2.88 0.29
N GLU A 120 12.54 -3.29 -0.85
CA GLU A 120 11.57 -2.48 -1.58
C GLU A 120 10.25 -2.31 -0.81
N MET A 121 9.76 -3.35 -0.14
CA MET A 121 8.61 -3.25 0.77
C MET A 121 8.88 -2.27 1.91
N ARG A 122 10.05 -2.36 2.52
CA ARG A 122 10.46 -1.47 3.61
C ARG A 122 10.51 -0.01 3.16
N LYS A 123 11.10 0.26 2.00
CA LYS A 123 11.16 1.61 1.41
C LYS A 123 9.75 2.16 1.13
N ASP A 124 8.88 1.33 0.59
CA ASP A 124 7.51 1.73 0.27
C ASP A 124 6.72 2.09 1.54
N ILE A 125 6.78 1.26 2.56
CA ILE A 125 6.14 1.52 3.86
C ILE A 125 6.69 2.81 4.47
N PHE A 126 8.01 2.98 4.48
CA PHE A 126 8.66 4.16 5.05
C PHE A 126 8.25 5.44 4.32
N ASN A 127 8.25 5.44 2.99
CA ASN A 127 7.83 6.58 2.19
C ASN A 127 6.36 6.93 2.37
N TYR A 128 5.53 5.94 2.63
CA TYR A 128 4.09 6.14 2.84
C TYR A 128 3.78 6.74 4.22
N TRP A 129 4.46 6.26 5.28
CA TRP A 129 4.23 6.67 6.65
C TRP A 129 4.99 7.94 7.06
N CYS A 130 6.13 8.16 6.44
CA CYS A 130 6.95 9.35 6.64
C CYS A 130 7.11 10.10 5.32
N PRO A 131 6.09 10.84 4.86
CA PRO A 131 6.31 11.73 3.74
C PRO A 131 7.41 12.71 4.13
N ILE A 132 8.55 12.60 3.47
CA ILE A 132 9.65 13.55 3.63
C ILE A 132 9.08 14.91 3.28
N LYS A 133 8.89 15.76 4.29
CA LYS A 133 8.58 17.17 4.07
C LYS A 133 9.79 17.75 3.35
N LYS A 134 9.65 17.87 2.06
CA LYS A 134 10.59 18.67 1.29
C LYS A 134 10.39 20.14 1.58
#